data_86976552130b2a28adac02865f018012
#
_entry.id   86976552130b2a28adac02865f018012
#
_cell.length_a   1.000
_cell.length_b   1.000
_cell.length_c   1.000
_cell.angle_alpha   90.00
_cell.angle_beta   90.00
_cell.angle_gamma   90.00
#
_symmetry.space_group_name_H-M   'P 1'
#
loop_
_entity.id
_entity.type
_entity.pdbx_description
1 polymer ?
#
loop_
_entity_poly.entity_id
_entity_poly.type
_entity_poly.pdbx_seq_one_letter_code
_entity_poly.pdbx_strand_id
1 'polypeptide(L)'
;MNLMNKYETVKNLTNNNFRVLPISDGTKIPRYGCPIHKQLINSPFKAQDTDLILEQWKGKDLDVPNVAVVSGDNLFGSGVTVFDCDVKDNKYNVDGNKLFLDKCEELNFDPISNALWVTKSPSGGYHYVYPYTSNINVGKQSPSGLSIDVLNGNNNYFLVPPSNINNVEYKYLKGMDFNASGIPEDIAIQLQDWIGSIKHDQYKSISQWITKSDG
;
A
#
# COMPACT_ATOMS: atom_id res chain seq x y z
N MET A 1 17.94 11.21 10.90
CA MET A 1 16.71 10.42 11.01
C MET A 1 17.11 9.04 11.51
N ASN A 2 16.75 8.67 12.76
CA ASN A 2 17.06 7.33 13.27
C ASN A 2 16.27 6.32 12.43
N LEU A 3 16.98 5.42 11.78
CA LEU A 3 16.36 4.30 11.05
C LEU A 3 15.69 3.39 12.10
N MET A 4 14.36 3.40 12.15
CA MET A 4 13.60 2.44 12.92
C MET A 4 13.96 1.04 12.42
N ASN A 5 14.35 0.13 13.31
CA ASN A 5 14.53 -1.27 12.95
C ASN A 5 13.17 -1.95 12.74
N LYS A 6 13.15 -3.15 12.16
CA LYS A 6 11.90 -3.88 11.87
C LYS A 6 11.04 -4.10 13.13
N TYR A 7 11.67 -4.36 14.28
CA TYR A 7 10.98 -4.53 15.56
C TYR A 7 10.26 -3.26 16.00
N GLU A 8 10.96 -2.14 15.98
CA GLU A 8 10.36 -0.84 16.34
C GLU A 8 9.24 -0.43 15.38
N THR A 9 9.39 -0.77 14.10
CA THR A 9 8.32 -0.55 13.11
C THR A 9 7.07 -1.34 13.46
N VAL A 10 7.20 -2.64 13.75
CA VAL A 10 6.07 -3.50 14.16
C VAL A 10 5.42 -2.97 15.42
N LYS A 11 6.21 -2.67 16.44
CA LYS A 11 5.72 -2.14 17.72
C LYS A 11 4.96 -0.84 17.53
N ASN A 12 5.49 0.06 16.70
CA ASN A 12 4.84 1.36 16.43
C ASN A 12 3.51 1.17 15.69
N LEU A 13 3.47 0.33 14.66
CA LEU A 13 2.26 0.03 13.91
C LEU A 13 1.19 -0.63 14.77
N THR A 14 1.54 -1.64 15.55
CA THR A 14 0.58 -2.38 16.40
C THR A 14 0.08 -1.52 17.56
N ASN A 15 0.91 -0.67 18.15
CA ASN A 15 0.48 0.30 19.18
C ASN A 15 -0.54 1.32 18.63
N ASN A 16 -0.53 1.55 17.32
CA ASN A 16 -1.51 2.39 16.63
C ASN A 16 -2.62 1.57 15.94
N ASN A 17 -2.81 0.32 16.38
CA ASN A 17 -3.88 -0.58 15.95
C ASN A 17 -3.84 -1.00 14.46
N PHE A 18 -2.70 -0.89 13.77
CA PHE A 18 -2.56 -1.41 12.42
C PHE A 18 -2.31 -2.92 12.45
N ARG A 19 -2.93 -3.62 11.49
CA ARG A 19 -2.67 -5.05 11.29
C ARG A 19 -1.37 -5.24 10.52
N VAL A 20 -0.44 -5.96 11.11
CA VAL A 20 0.85 -6.28 10.49
C VAL A 20 0.92 -7.74 10.07
N LEU A 21 1.66 -8.02 9.01
CA LEU A 21 1.84 -9.34 8.44
C LEU A 21 3.33 -9.62 8.25
N PRO A 22 3.85 -10.76 8.75
CA PRO A 22 5.22 -11.17 8.50
C PRO A 22 5.38 -11.64 7.06
N ILE A 23 6.40 -11.12 6.39
CA ILE A 23 6.73 -11.46 5.01
C ILE A 23 8.10 -12.14 5.00
N SER A 24 8.27 -13.18 4.20
CA SER A 24 9.56 -13.85 4.05
C SER A 24 10.62 -12.86 3.57
N ASP A 25 11.78 -12.87 4.21
CA ASP A 25 12.83 -11.89 3.97
C ASP A 25 13.25 -11.87 2.50
N GLY A 26 13.54 -10.69 1.98
CA GLY A 26 13.88 -10.51 0.56
C GLY A 26 12.74 -10.73 -0.45
N THR A 27 11.52 -11.01 0.01
CA THR A 27 10.36 -11.30 -0.86
C THR A 27 9.15 -10.44 -0.53
N LYS A 28 8.08 -10.59 -1.32
CA LYS A 28 6.73 -10.07 -1.02
C LYS A 28 5.78 -11.19 -0.55
N ILE A 29 6.29 -12.40 -0.28
CA ILE A 29 5.46 -13.58 0.01
C ILE A 29 5.23 -13.68 1.52
N PRO A 30 3.99 -13.77 2.00
CA PRO A 30 3.69 -13.99 3.39
C PRO A 30 4.40 -15.25 3.91
N ARG A 31 4.95 -15.19 5.12
CA ARG A 31 5.71 -16.29 5.71
C ARG A 31 4.77 -17.45 6.04
N TYR A 32 4.88 -18.53 5.28
CA TYR A 32 4.10 -19.75 5.50
C TYR A 32 4.50 -20.43 6.82
N GLY A 33 3.52 -21.01 7.53
CA GLY A 33 3.74 -21.71 8.79
C GLY A 33 3.81 -20.79 10.01
N CYS A 34 3.67 -19.46 9.84
CA CYS A 34 3.31 -18.60 10.94
C CYS A 34 1.84 -18.88 11.28
N PRO A 35 1.50 -19.35 12.51
CA PRO A 35 0.11 -19.60 12.92
C PRO A 35 -0.78 -18.35 12.73
N ILE A 36 -0.16 -17.19 12.74
CA ILE A 36 -0.73 -15.87 12.57
C ILE A 36 -1.18 -15.61 11.13
N HIS A 37 -0.56 -16.24 10.10
CA HIS A 37 -0.85 -15.93 8.70
C HIS A 37 -2.34 -16.07 8.33
N LYS A 38 -2.98 -17.17 8.72
CA LYS A 38 -4.41 -17.38 8.48
C LYS A 38 -5.29 -16.54 9.40
N GLN A 39 -4.82 -16.27 10.61
CA GLN A 39 -5.55 -15.47 11.59
C GLN A 39 -5.48 -13.98 11.26
N LEU A 40 -4.34 -13.45 10.77
CA LEU A 40 -4.16 -12.03 10.45
C LEU A 40 -4.98 -11.57 9.24
N ILE A 41 -5.17 -12.43 8.25
CA ILE A 41 -6.00 -12.08 7.08
C ILE A 41 -7.49 -12.18 7.41
N ASN A 42 -7.89 -13.10 8.29
CA ASN A 42 -9.29 -13.45 8.54
C ASN A 42 -9.80 -13.14 9.95
N SER A 43 -8.96 -12.68 10.86
CA SER A 43 -9.35 -12.38 12.24
C SER A 43 -8.94 -11.00 12.68
N PRO A 44 -9.78 -10.35 13.51
CA PRO A 44 -9.42 -9.09 14.13
C PRO A 44 -8.24 -9.31 15.09
N PHE A 45 -7.10 -8.87 14.69
CA PHE A 45 -5.92 -8.89 15.53
C PHE A 45 -6.00 -7.72 16.50
N LYS A 46 -5.99 -7.98 17.79
CA LYS A 46 -5.94 -6.93 18.79
C LYS A 46 -4.49 -6.50 18.98
N ALA A 47 -4.24 -5.18 19.03
CA ALA A 47 -2.92 -4.61 19.32
C ALA A 47 -2.29 -5.15 20.63
N GLN A 48 -3.11 -5.69 21.53
CA GLN A 48 -2.70 -6.34 22.79
C GLN A 48 -1.81 -7.57 22.60
N ASP A 49 -1.75 -8.12 21.39
CA ASP A 49 -0.98 -9.34 21.10
C ASP A 49 0.36 -9.04 20.41
N THR A 50 0.84 -7.77 20.44
CA THR A 50 2.11 -7.36 19.80
C THR A 50 3.29 -8.19 20.31
N ASP A 51 3.38 -8.38 21.63
CA ASP A 51 4.46 -9.14 22.23
C ASP A 51 4.38 -10.62 21.82
N LEU A 52 3.16 -11.15 21.69
CA LEU A 52 2.92 -12.52 21.22
C LEU A 52 3.32 -12.68 19.75
N ILE A 53 3.05 -11.69 18.90
CA ILE A 53 3.51 -11.67 17.51
C ILE A 53 5.03 -11.65 17.46
N LEU A 54 5.64 -10.78 18.25
CA LEU A 54 7.08 -10.61 18.28
C LEU A 54 7.77 -11.85 18.85
N GLU A 55 7.21 -12.49 19.88
CA GLU A 55 7.70 -13.77 20.42
C GLU A 55 7.57 -14.90 19.39
N GLN A 56 6.46 -14.98 18.68
CA GLN A 56 6.27 -15.98 17.62
C GLN A 56 7.21 -15.73 16.43
N TRP A 57 7.56 -14.49 16.15
CA TRP A 57 8.54 -14.15 15.11
C TRP A 57 9.96 -14.48 15.55
N LYS A 58 10.29 -14.36 16.84
CA LYS A 58 11.59 -14.78 17.41
C LYS A 58 11.78 -16.30 17.43
N GLY A 59 10.71 -17.08 17.42
CA GLY A 59 10.76 -18.52 17.71
C GLY A 59 11.31 -19.41 16.60
N LYS A 60 11.65 -18.88 15.40
CA LYS A 60 12.15 -19.72 14.29
C LYS A 60 13.13 -18.98 13.39
N ASP A 61 14.30 -18.66 13.88
CA ASP A 61 15.37 -17.92 13.21
C ASP A 61 15.33 -16.39 13.42
N LEU A 62 16.19 -16.00 14.21
CA LEU A 62 16.77 -14.77 14.71
C LEU A 62 16.57 -13.44 13.95
N ASP A 63 16.06 -13.42 12.72
CA ASP A 63 15.82 -12.21 11.97
C ASP A 63 14.34 -11.89 11.87
N VAL A 64 13.97 -10.70 12.33
CA VAL A 64 12.63 -10.16 12.12
C VAL A 64 12.36 -10.13 10.62
N PRO A 65 11.31 -10.83 10.14
CA PRO A 65 11.01 -10.90 8.71
C PRO A 65 10.66 -9.51 8.17
N ASN A 66 10.50 -9.39 6.85
CA ASN A 66 9.92 -8.20 6.27
C ASN A 66 8.52 -7.95 6.85
N VAL A 67 8.16 -6.68 6.95
CA VAL A 67 6.92 -6.23 7.57
C VAL A 67 5.97 -5.69 6.50
N ALA A 68 4.75 -6.19 6.49
CA ALA A 68 3.68 -5.62 5.69
C ALA A 68 2.55 -5.13 6.60
N VAL A 69 1.78 -4.18 6.10
CA VAL A 69 0.51 -3.71 6.68
C VAL A 69 -0.63 -4.21 5.81
N VAL A 70 -1.69 -4.72 6.44
CA VAL A 70 -2.93 -5.13 5.76
C VAL A 70 -3.77 -3.89 5.50
N SER A 71 -4.20 -3.69 4.25
CA SER A 71 -5.05 -2.56 3.85
C SER A 71 -6.53 -2.82 4.12
N GLY A 72 -7.35 -1.82 3.81
CA GLY A 72 -8.80 -1.88 3.90
C GLY A 72 -9.35 -1.46 5.25
N ASP A 73 -10.67 -1.68 5.43
CA ASP A 73 -11.35 -1.44 6.68
C ASP A 73 -10.88 -2.44 7.73
N ASN A 74 -10.38 -1.94 8.82
CA ASN A 74 -10.04 -2.78 9.96
C ASN A 74 -11.11 -2.61 11.04
N LEU A 75 -12.10 -3.49 11.05
CA LEU A 75 -13.25 -3.46 11.97
C LEU A 75 -12.86 -3.32 13.45
N PHE A 76 -11.60 -3.59 13.81
CA PHE A 76 -11.12 -3.62 15.20
C PHE A 76 -9.89 -2.73 15.42
N GLY A 77 -9.53 -1.89 14.44
CA GLY A 77 -8.35 -1.03 14.54
C GLY A 77 -8.27 -0.01 13.43
N SER A 78 -7.06 0.43 13.13
CA SER A 78 -6.82 1.43 12.10
C SER A 78 -6.76 0.81 10.72
N GLY A 79 -7.74 1.11 9.88
CA GLY A 79 -7.75 0.75 8.47
C GLY A 79 -6.96 1.72 7.60
N VAL A 80 -6.53 1.28 6.43
CA VAL A 80 -5.80 2.13 5.48
C VAL A 80 -6.26 1.94 4.04
N THR A 81 -6.24 3.05 3.31
CA THR A 81 -6.32 3.11 1.85
C THR A 81 -4.95 3.47 1.30
N VAL A 82 -4.46 2.73 0.31
CA VAL A 82 -3.12 2.93 -0.26
C VAL A 82 -3.21 3.13 -1.76
N PHE A 83 -2.53 4.17 -2.25
CA PHE A 83 -2.20 4.31 -3.67
C PHE A 83 -0.79 3.79 -3.88
N ASP A 84 -0.67 2.66 -4.56
CA ASP A 84 0.60 2.05 -4.97
C ASP A 84 0.89 2.49 -6.41
N CYS A 85 1.79 3.46 -6.54
CA CYS A 85 2.11 4.16 -7.78
C CYS A 85 3.42 3.64 -8.36
N ASP A 86 3.35 2.80 -9.39
CA ASP A 86 4.50 2.24 -10.08
C ASP A 86 5.09 3.23 -11.11
N VAL A 87 6.43 3.28 -11.18
CA VAL A 87 7.16 4.18 -12.10
C VAL A 87 7.94 3.45 -13.19
N LYS A 88 7.97 2.10 -13.17
CA LYS A 88 8.80 1.30 -14.09
C LYS A 88 8.09 0.09 -14.66
N ASP A 89 8.57 -0.29 -15.85
CA ASP A 89 8.35 -1.58 -16.53
C ASP A 89 6.88 -2.00 -16.66
N ASN A 90 6.00 -1.00 -16.71
CA ASN A 90 4.65 -1.30 -17.10
C ASN A 90 4.54 -1.35 -18.64
N LYS A 91 3.68 -2.23 -19.12
CA LYS A 91 3.41 -2.46 -20.53
C LYS A 91 3.16 -1.19 -21.37
N TYR A 92 2.83 -0.08 -20.70
CA TYR A 92 2.38 1.16 -21.31
C TYR A 92 3.39 2.32 -21.14
N ASN A 93 4.54 2.09 -20.49
CA ASN A 93 5.55 3.11 -20.21
C ASN A 93 4.99 4.38 -19.52
N VAL A 94 4.08 4.17 -18.57
CA VAL A 94 3.38 5.22 -17.83
C VAL A 94 3.98 5.37 -16.44
N ASP A 95 4.30 6.60 -16.05
CA ASP A 95 4.70 6.94 -14.69
C ASP A 95 3.44 7.18 -13.82
N GLY A 96 3.03 6.16 -13.10
CA GLY A 96 1.86 6.22 -12.22
C GLY A 96 2.02 7.23 -11.09
N ASN A 97 3.24 7.42 -10.59
CA ASN A 97 3.51 8.42 -9.56
C ASN A 97 3.29 9.84 -10.09
N LYS A 98 3.82 10.14 -11.29
CA LYS A 98 3.60 11.44 -11.91
C LYS A 98 2.10 11.69 -12.14
N LEU A 99 1.37 10.71 -12.68
CA LEU A 99 -0.07 10.86 -12.92
C LEU A 99 -0.86 11.11 -11.63
N PHE A 100 -0.50 10.42 -10.55
CA PHE A 100 -1.15 10.61 -9.25
C PHE A 100 -0.90 12.02 -8.71
N LEU A 101 0.35 12.49 -8.77
CA LEU A 101 0.72 13.84 -8.32
C LEU A 101 0.06 14.93 -9.15
N ASP A 102 0.07 14.81 -10.49
CA ASP A 102 -0.59 15.76 -11.40
C ASP A 102 -2.10 15.83 -11.09
N LYS A 103 -2.75 14.69 -10.81
CA LYS A 103 -4.17 14.67 -10.43
C LYS A 103 -4.42 15.29 -9.07
N CYS A 104 -3.57 15.04 -8.09
CA CYS A 104 -3.67 15.68 -6.78
C CYS A 104 -3.50 17.22 -6.88
N GLU A 105 -2.57 17.69 -7.71
CA GLU A 105 -2.38 19.11 -7.97
C GLU A 105 -3.63 19.76 -8.61
N GLU A 106 -4.23 19.10 -9.61
CA GLU A 106 -5.51 19.52 -10.22
C GLU A 106 -6.63 19.66 -9.18
N LEU A 107 -6.66 18.77 -8.20
CA LEU A 107 -7.65 18.76 -7.11
C LEU A 107 -7.29 19.68 -5.93
N ASN A 108 -6.17 20.41 -5.99
CA ASN A 108 -5.61 21.20 -4.89
C ASN A 108 -5.43 20.35 -3.60
N PHE A 109 -5.05 19.13 -3.74
CA PHE A 109 -4.81 18.18 -2.64
C PHE A 109 -3.31 17.89 -2.49
N ASP A 110 -2.77 18.09 -1.27
CA ASP A 110 -1.40 17.71 -0.97
C ASP A 110 -1.35 16.22 -0.55
N PRO A 111 -0.91 15.31 -1.43
CA PRO A 111 -0.93 13.89 -1.15
C PRO A 111 0.10 13.45 -0.11
N ILE A 112 1.13 14.26 0.15
CA ILE A 112 2.18 13.93 1.12
C ILE A 112 1.79 14.39 2.51
N SER A 113 1.38 15.65 2.67
CA SER A 113 1.04 16.20 3.98
C SER A 113 -0.16 15.49 4.61
N ASN A 114 -1.13 15.04 3.82
CA ASN A 114 -2.33 14.36 4.29
C ASN A 114 -2.18 12.83 4.46
N ALA A 115 -1.04 12.24 4.04
CA ALA A 115 -0.79 10.82 4.22
C ALA A 115 -0.35 10.48 5.64
N LEU A 116 -0.73 9.30 6.15
CA LEU A 116 -0.16 8.72 7.37
C LEU A 116 1.36 8.52 7.23
N TRP A 117 1.79 8.04 6.06
CA TRP A 117 3.19 7.99 5.63
C TRP A 117 3.28 7.82 4.12
N VAL A 118 4.44 8.12 3.58
CA VAL A 118 4.76 7.87 2.16
C VAL A 118 6.06 7.09 2.08
N THR A 119 6.07 6.02 1.30
CA THR A 119 7.28 5.21 1.10
C THR A 119 7.67 5.13 -0.36
N LYS A 120 8.98 4.96 -0.59
CA LYS A 120 9.55 4.60 -1.89
C LYS A 120 9.89 3.11 -1.88
N SER A 121 9.41 2.38 -2.87
CA SER A 121 9.69 0.96 -3.03
C SER A 121 11.07 0.71 -3.66
N PRO A 122 11.64 -0.52 -3.51
CA PRO A 122 12.88 -0.91 -4.18
C PRO A 122 12.87 -0.78 -5.70
N SER A 123 11.70 -0.94 -6.33
CA SER A 123 11.51 -0.75 -7.78
C SER A 123 11.43 0.71 -8.21
N GLY A 124 11.38 1.64 -7.26
CA GLY A 124 11.27 3.08 -7.51
C GLY A 124 9.85 3.63 -7.43
N GLY A 125 8.82 2.79 -7.29
CA GLY A 125 7.44 3.19 -7.06
C GLY A 125 7.19 3.79 -5.68
N TYR A 126 5.97 4.26 -5.44
CA TYR A 126 5.61 4.97 -4.22
C TYR A 126 4.31 4.44 -3.64
N HIS A 127 4.26 4.27 -2.30
CA HIS A 127 3.02 4.00 -1.59
C HIS A 127 2.63 5.26 -0.81
N TYR A 128 1.47 5.81 -1.13
CA TYR A 128 0.81 6.87 -0.36
C TYR A 128 -0.24 6.24 0.51
N VAL A 129 -0.04 6.30 1.82
CA VAL A 129 -0.87 5.58 2.80
C VAL A 129 -1.73 6.57 3.59
N TYR A 130 -3.03 6.39 3.53
CA TYR A 130 -4.02 7.25 4.18
C TYR A 130 -4.87 6.46 5.17
N PRO A 131 -5.52 7.12 6.14
CA PRO A 131 -6.63 6.51 6.86
C PRO A 131 -7.64 5.93 5.88
N TYR A 132 -8.25 4.81 6.25
CA TYR A 132 -9.24 4.15 5.41
C TYR A 132 -10.41 5.09 5.03
N THR A 133 -10.80 5.05 3.79
CA THR A 133 -12.02 5.70 3.30
C THR A 133 -12.85 4.72 2.47
N SER A 134 -14.16 4.64 2.77
CA SER A 134 -15.11 3.83 2.00
C SER A 134 -15.48 4.46 0.65
N ASN A 135 -15.15 5.73 0.45
CA ASN A 135 -15.46 6.47 -0.78
C ASN A 135 -14.55 6.07 -1.96
N ILE A 136 -13.50 5.27 -1.70
CA ILE A 136 -12.65 4.71 -2.74
C ILE A 136 -12.83 3.19 -2.74
N ASN A 137 -13.44 2.66 -3.79
CA ASN A 137 -13.74 1.23 -3.93
C ASN A 137 -13.42 0.71 -5.35
N VAL A 138 -12.25 1.05 -5.87
CA VAL A 138 -11.81 0.60 -7.21
C VAL A 138 -11.15 -0.77 -7.22
N GLY A 139 -10.90 -1.36 -6.06
CA GLY A 139 -10.28 -2.67 -5.89
C GLY A 139 -8.81 -2.72 -6.34
N LYS A 140 -8.16 -3.87 -6.06
CA LYS A 140 -6.80 -4.16 -6.51
C LYS A 140 -6.83 -4.57 -7.98
N GLN A 141 -7.18 -3.68 -8.85
CA GLN A 141 -6.90 -3.86 -10.26
C GLN A 141 -6.42 -2.53 -10.75
N SER A 142 -5.09 -2.44 -10.95
CA SER A 142 -4.58 -1.40 -11.80
C SER A 142 -5.43 -1.44 -13.06
N PRO A 143 -6.18 -0.40 -13.35
CA PRO A 143 -6.69 -0.26 -14.69
C PRO A 143 -5.44 -0.32 -15.56
N SER A 144 -5.39 -1.31 -16.43
CA SER A 144 -4.31 -1.46 -17.39
C SER A 144 -4.00 -0.09 -17.98
N GLY A 145 -2.89 0.51 -17.58
CA GLY A 145 -2.44 1.75 -18.16
C GLY A 145 -2.10 2.91 -17.22
N LEU A 146 -2.57 2.92 -15.96
CA LEU A 146 -2.20 4.00 -15.03
C LEU A 146 -0.96 3.72 -14.20
N SER A 147 -0.62 2.44 -14.02
CA SER A 147 0.41 2.04 -13.07
C SER A 147 0.15 2.54 -11.64
N ILE A 148 -1.14 2.59 -11.26
CA ILE A 148 -1.61 2.94 -9.93
C ILE A 148 -2.53 1.82 -9.47
N ASP A 149 -2.13 1.08 -8.43
CA ASP A 149 -2.99 0.14 -7.73
C ASP A 149 -3.58 0.80 -6.49
N VAL A 150 -4.88 0.59 -6.26
CA VAL A 150 -5.52 1.03 -5.01
C VAL A 150 -5.74 -0.18 -4.12
N LEU A 151 -5.05 -0.18 -2.97
CA LEU A 151 -5.18 -1.23 -1.97
C LEU A 151 -6.14 -0.74 -0.89
N ASN A 152 -7.39 -1.15 -1.00
CA ASN A 152 -8.47 -0.74 -0.11
C ASN A 152 -9.30 -1.92 0.41
N GLY A 153 -8.85 -3.14 0.20
CA GLY A 153 -9.53 -4.37 0.64
C GLY A 153 -8.76 -5.12 1.70
N ASN A 154 -9.47 -5.78 2.60
CA ASN A 154 -8.91 -6.52 3.74
C ASN A 154 -8.01 -7.71 3.36
N ASN A 155 -7.97 -8.08 2.09
CA ASN A 155 -7.12 -9.16 1.57
C ASN A 155 -5.84 -8.65 0.88
N ASN A 156 -5.60 -7.35 0.90
CA ASN A 156 -4.41 -6.74 0.34
C ASN A 156 -3.44 -6.35 1.44
N TYR A 157 -2.17 -6.32 1.12
CA TYR A 157 -1.10 -5.87 2.00
C TYR A 157 0.02 -5.23 1.19
N PHE A 158 0.82 -4.42 1.84
CA PHE A 158 1.97 -3.74 1.25
C PHE A 158 3.11 -3.69 2.26
N LEU A 159 4.35 -3.71 1.75
CA LEU A 159 5.53 -3.68 2.58
C LEU A 159 5.82 -2.26 3.07
N VAL A 160 6.35 -2.19 4.29
CA VAL A 160 6.78 -0.93 4.92
C VAL A 160 8.27 -0.97 5.28
N PRO A 161 8.94 0.19 5.32
CA PRO A 161 10.34 0.26 5.79
C PRO A 161 10.49 -0.29 7.22
N PRO A 162 11.62 -0.95 7.52
CA PRO A 162 12.79 -1.18 6.69
C PRO A 162 12.80 -2.54 5.98
N SER A 163 11.66 -2.96 5.45
CA SER A 163 11.58 -4.16 4.61
C SER A 163 12.45 -4.01 3.36
N ASN A 164 12.94 -5.13 2.83
CA ASN A 164 13.79 -5.13 1.65
C ASN A 164 13.34 -6.19 0.63
N ILE A 165 13.64 -5.95 -0.64
CA ILE A 165 13.53 -6.91 -1.74
C ILE A 165 14.89 -6.92 -2.45
N ASN A 166 15.48 -8.11 -2.60
CA ASN A 166 16.80 -8.26 -3.22
C ASN A 166 17.86 -7.32 -2.63
N ASN A 167 17.88 -7.16 -1.30
CA ASN A 167 18.78 -6.29 -0.55
C ASN A 167 18.59 -4.78 -0.82
N VAL A 168 17.50 -4.36 -1.46
CA VAL A 168 17.13 -2.96 -1.61
C VAL A 168 15.97 -2.65 -0.69
N GLU A 169 16.13 -1.67 0.20
CA GLU A 169 15.14 -1.34 1.22
C GLU A 169 14.02 -0.42 0.70
N TYR A 170 12.83 -0.62 1.25
CA TYR A 170 11.80 0.41 1.26
C TYR A 170 12.26 1.59 2.12
N LYS A 171 11.97 2.82 1.71
CA LYS A 171 12.40 4.04 2.43
C LYS A 171 11.23 4.97 2.66
N TYR A 172 11.17 5.57 3.84
CA TYR A 172 10.22 6.66 4.10
C TYR A 172 10.64 7.93 3.35
N LEU A 173 9.71 8.53 2.61
CA LEU A 173 9.78 9.92 2.14
C LEU A 173 9.11 10.84 3.16
N LYS A 174 7.94 10.43 3.66
CA LYS A 174 7.30 10.99 4.86
C LYS A 174 7.25 9.89 5.90
N GLY A 175 7.77 10.15 7.09
CA GLY A 175 7.67 9.26 8.24
C GLY A 175 6.22 9.09 8.72
N MET A 176 5.99 8.16 9.63
CA MET A 176 4.65 7.88 10.17
C MET A 176 4.11 9.09 10.95
N ASP A 177 2.92 9.53 10.57
CA ASP A 177 2.13 10.57 11.22
C ASP A 177 0.70 10.05 11.39
N PHE A 178 0.41 9.48 12.54
CA PHE A 178 -0.89 8.86 12.82
C PHE A 178 -2.02 9.88 13.06
N ASN A 179 -1.70 11.18 13.06
CA ASN A 179 -2.66 12.28 13.16
C ASN A 179 -2.96 12.92 11.80
N ALA A 180 -2.42 12.37 10.70
CA ALA A 180 -2.68 12.90 9.37
C ALA A 180 -4.18 12.87 9.07
N SER A 181 -4.68 13.94 8.43
CA SER A 181 -6.11 14.15 8.18
C SER A 181 -6.70 13.19 7.14
N GLY A 182 -5.86 12.55 6.31
CA GLY A 182 -6.32 11.66 5.27
C GLY A 182 -6.85 12.39 4.04
N ILE A 183 -7.63 11.67 3.24
CA ILE A 183 -8.22 12.21 2.00
C ILE A 183 -9.60 12.77 2.33
N PRO A 184 -9.88 14.07 2.09
CA PRO A 184 -11.21 14.62 2.21
C PRO A 184 -12.24 13.86 1.34
N GLU A 185 -13.48 13.79 1.78
CA GLU A 185 -14.52 12.98 1.13
C GLU A 185 -14.74 13.37 -0.32
N ASP A 186 -14.83 14.65 -0.62
CA ASP A 186 -15.00 15.19 -1.97
C ASP A 186 -13.82 14.87 -2.90
N ILE A 187 -12.60 14.90 -2.36
CA ILE A 187 -11.37 14.49 -3.08
C ILE A 187 -11.36 12.96 -3.30
N ALA A 188 -11.77 12.18 -2.30
CA ALA A 188 -11.84 10.73 -2.42
C ALA A 188 -12.81 10.31 -3.54
N ILE A 189 -13.98 10.94 -3.64
CA ILE A 189 -14.95 10.70 -4.71
C ILE A 189 -14.36 11.06 -6.08
N GLN A 190 -13.70 12.20 -6.21
CA GLN A 190 -13.07 12.62 -7.47
C GLN A 190 -11.93 11.70 -7.90
N LEU A 191 -11.10 11.22 -6.96
CA LEU A 191 -10.07 10.23 -7.24
C LEU A 191 -10.66 8.88 -7.65
N GLN A 192 -11.73 8.44 -6.98
CA GLN A 192 -12.50 7.25 -7.34
C GLN A 192 -13.01 7.32 -8.78
N ASP A 193 -13.67 8.43 -9.14
CA ASP A 193 -14.23 8.65 -10.47
C ASP A 193 -13.14 8.73 -11.54
N TRP A 194 -12.04 9.43 -11.25
CA TRP A 194 -10.91 9.53 -12.16
C TRP A 194 -10.31 8.13 -12.45
N ILE A 195 -10.00 7.35 -11.44
CA ILE A 195 -9.44 6.01 -11.62
C ILE A 195 -10.45 5.09 -12.32
N GLY A 196 -11.73 5.23 -12.01
CA GLY A 196 -12.82 4.46 -12.62
C GLY A 196 -13.04 4.79 -14.11
N SER A 197 -12.96 6.06 -14.49
CA SER A 197 -13.19 6.53 -15.87
C SER A 197 -12.13 6.03 -16.83
N ILE A 198 -10.87 5.96 -16.39
CA ILE A 198 -9.77 5.51 -17.24
C ILE A 198 -9.88 4.04 -17.60
N LYS A 199 -10.53 3.22 -16.76
CA LYS A 199 -10.88 1.83 -17.12
C LYS A 199 -11.70 1.74 -18.42
N HIS A 200 -12.51 2.72 -18.69
CA HIS A 200 -13.47 2.66 -19.82
C HIS A 200 -12.90 3.19 -21.14
N ASP A 201 -12.10 4.26 -21.09
CA ASP A 201 -11.68 4.98 -22.31
C ASP A 201 -10.41 4.38 -22.94
N GLN A 202 -9.50 3.80 -22.14
CA GLN A 202 -8.33 3.12 -22.69
C GLN A 202 -8.66 1.80 -23.39
N TYR A 203 -9.67 1.07 -22.95
CA TYR A 203 -10.13 -0.12 -23.70
C TYR A 203 -10.65 0.25 -25.11
N LYS A 204 -11.27 1.41 -25.25
CA LYS A 204 -11.76 1.89 -26.58
C LYS A 204 -10.62 2.37 -27.47
N SER A 205 -9.62 3.07 -26.92
CA SER A 205 -8.50 3.57 -27.72
C SER A 205 -7.55 2.46 -28.14
N ILE A 206 -7.27 1.48 -27.28
CA ILE A 206 -6.41 0.32 -27.60
C ILE A 206 -7.08 -0.56 -28.67
N SER A 207 -8.38 -0.81 -28.57
CA SER A 207 -9.10 -1.57 -29.59
C SER A 207 -9.11 -0.87 -30.96
N GLN A 208 -9.15 0.46 -30.99
CA GLN A 208 -9.06 1.26 -32.24
C GLN A 208 -7.65 1.28 -32.84
N TRP A 209 -6.60 1.11 -32.03
CA TRP A 209 -5.22 1.02 -32.51
C TRP A 209 -4.90 -0.36 -33.09
N ILE A 210 -5.37 -1.43 -32.46
CA ILE A 210 -5.18 -2.81 -32.91
C ILE A 210 -5.87 -3.04 -34.26
N THR A 211 -7.07 -2.47 -34.48
CA THR A 211 -7.78 -2.58 -35.75
C THR A 211 -7.19 -1.75 -36.89
N LYS A 212 -6.28 -0.80 -36.62
CA LYS A 212 -5.59 0.01 -37.64
C LYS A 212 -4.22 -0.55 -38.07
N SER A 213 -3.67 -1.49 -37.31
CA SER A 213 -2.35 -2.10 -37.62
C SER A 213 -2.44 -3.34 -38.49
N ASP A 214 -3.66 -3.86 -38.77
CA ASP A 214 -3.92 -5.04 -39.61
C ASP A 214 -4.57 -4.69 -40.97
N GLY A 215 -4.42 -3.43 -41.42
CA GLY A 215 -4.91 -2.95 -42.71
C GLY A 215 -3.78 -2.47 -43.61
#